data_6bbc100afb009ac380d8a475b65cf7ab
#
_entry.id   6bbc100afb009ac380d8a475b65cf7ab
#
_cell.length_a   1.000
_cell.length_b   1.000
_cell.length_c   1.000
_cell.angle_alpha   90.00
_cell.angle_beta   90.00
_cell.angle_gamma   90.00
#
_symmetry.space_group_name_H-M   'P 1'
#
loop_
_entity.id
_entity.type
_entity.pdbx_description
1 polymer ?
#
loop_
_entity_poly.entity_id
_entity_poly.type
_entity_poly.pdbx_seq_one_letter_code
_entity_poly.pdbx_strand_id
1 'polypeptide(L)'
;PICHELFIREALVEGNTKLNYSFLQENQALLEQADEFEQKTRRRDLIVDDEELVSFYAKRIPVEANNDAAFKKWFKQHGSNDSLTFKEEDVYRQQPGQSVAIAFPDVWRQGNITLPLRYNFEPNAEDDGVTVVIPLPVLNQVDNVGFDWLVPGLRHDLIVGLIKTLPKRLRRNFVPAPNFAEACLADICETDKNNRPVPLLEAVTDKLRKMTGVIIESEEWNLDQLDKHLKMHFAVVNDNGDDIAKGDDLHALKQQCAGQVKQTFEKAATPELERNNIEQWDFESLPETFVQKVGGFEVQAFPALVQKGDKVDIALIEEADKAQVLHKQGVNVLIKNAMPSPLNYLQSKLPNKAKLGLYFNPFGQVKALIDDCIFAGIDAIVSDYCKTNNTDIRSKADFEACLEIARANINDRVLEIATQVEQGLTLAHQCQKQMKGNVPLTMINALSDCKAHLASLVFPGFVSEIGESRLDDWNRYIKGLARRLEKLPIDPNKDRMHQVTVEKSIKEWEKACSKYPKGKVPQALNDVRWMIEELRVSLFAQQLGTAYPISAKRITLHLADF
;
A
#
# COMPACT_ATOMS: atom_id res chain seq x y z
N PRO A 1 39.74 30.33 -39.20
CA PRO A 1 39.20 30.52 -37.85
C PRO A 1 37.80 29.93 -37.72
N ILE A 2 36.82 30.37 -38.54
CA ILE A 2 35.41 29.93 -38.41
C ILE A 2 35.23 28.40 -38.56
N CYS A 3 35.86 27.79 -39.59
CA CYS A 3 35.78 26.33 -39.77
C CYS A 3 36.44 25.53 -38.61
N HIS A 4 37.46 26.11 -37.99
CA HIS A 4 38.12 25.49 -36.85
C HIS A 4 37.21 25.53 -35.59
N GLU A 5 36.57 26.64 -35.34
CA GLU A 5 35.63 26.81 -34.23
C GLU A 5 34.40 25.90 -34.38
N LEU A 6 33.82 25.87 -35.60
CA LEU A 6 32.70 24.94 -35.90
C LEU A 6 33.09 23.49 -35.73
N PHE A 7 34.30 23.10 -36.20
CA PHE A 7 34.79 21.73 -36.02
C PHE A 7 34.95 21.38 -34.53
N ILE A 8 35.53 22.28 -33.73
CA ILE A 8 35.66 22.05 -32.29
C ILE A 8 34.28 21.92 -31.65
N ARG A 9 33.35 22.82 -31.94
CA ARG A 9 32.02 22.82 -31.37
C ARG A 9 31.25 21.53 -31.71
N GLU A 10 31.07 21.27 -33.02
CA GLU A 10 30.25 20.13 -33.46
C GLU A 10 30.91 18.77 -33.22
N ALA A 11 32.22 18.65 -33.51
CA ALA A 11 32.89 17.36 -33.46
C ALA A 11 33.44 17.00 -32.10
N LEU A 12 33.98 17.95 -31.32
CA LEU A 12 34.67 17.65 -30.06
C LEU A 12 33.86 17.97 -28.81
N VAL A 13 33.02 19.03 -28.85
CA VAL A 13 32.14 19.38 -27.71
C VAL A 13 30.81 18.66 -27.81
N GLU A 14 30.09 18.74 -28.94
CA GLU A 14 28.81 18.08 -29.14
C GLU A 14 28.91 16.58 -29.50
N GLY A 15 30.11 16.07 -29.80
CA GLY A 15 30.34 14.67 -30.10
C GLY A 15 29.88 14.21 -31.50
N ASN A 16 29.51 15.12 -32.41
CA ASN A 16 29.04 14.80 -33.76
C ASN A 16 30.21 14.38 -34.68
N THR A 17 30.96 13.36 -34.33
CA THR A 17 32.16 12.96 -35.08
C THR A 17 32.27 11.43 -35.16
N LYS A 18 33.04 10.97 -36.18
CA LYS A 18 33.48 9.57 -36.32
C LYS A 18 34.85 9.31 -35.71
N LEU A 19 35.42 10.28 -35.00
CA LEU A 19 36.67 10.16 -34.30
C LEU A 19 36.48 9.23 -33.10
N ASN A 20 37.39 8.28 -32.89
CA ASN A 20 37.34 7.36 -31.78
C ASN A 20 38.65 7.42 -30.98
N TYR A 21 38.71 8.39 -30.06
CA TYR A 21 39.83 8.60 -29.15
C TYR A 21 39.36 8.47 -27.69
N SER A 22 40.23 8.01 -26.79
CA SER A 22 39.88 7.81 -25.38
C SER A 22 39.45 9.13 -24.71
N PHE A 23 40.15 10.25 -25.01
CA PHE A 23 39.80 11.52 -24.42
C PHE A 23 38.36 11.98 -24.75
N LEU A 24 37.85 11.65 -25.97
CA LEU A 24 36.46 11.99 -26.33
C LEU A 24 35.44 11.23 -25.48
N GLN A 25 35.71 9.93 -25.24
CA GLN A 25 34.86 9.10 -24.42
C GLN A 25 34.91 9.55 -22.95
N GLU A 26 36.11 9.85 -22.44
CA GLU A 26 36.30 10.33 -21.08
C GLU A 26 35.64 11.70 -20.86
N ASN A 27 35.78 12.62 -21.84
CA ASN A 27 35.17 13.94 -21.78
C ASN A 27 33.65 13.88 -21.87
N GLN A 28 33.12 13.04 -22.76
CA GLN A 28 31.68 12.82 -22.85
C GLN A 28 31.11 12.26 -21.54
N ALA A 29 31.75 11.28 -20.95
CA ALA A 29 31.33 10.73 -19.66
C ALA A 29 31.36 11.76 -18.53
N LEU A 30 32.37 12.66 -18.52
CA LEU A 30 32.46 13.74 -17.52
C LEU A 30 31.36 14.79 -17.73
N LEU A 31 31.03 15.13 -18.98
CA LEU A 31 29.95 16.07 -19.29
C LEU A 31 28.57 15.49 -18.95
N GLU A 32 28.36 14.19 -19.19
CA GLU A 32 27.14 13.48 -18.78
C GLU A 32 26.97 13.49 -17.26
N GLN A 33 28.05 13.23 -16.50
CA GLN A 33 28.03 13.34 -15.03
C GLN A 33 27.74 14.77 -14.55
N ALA A 34 28.26 15.76 -15.25
CA ALA A 34 28.04 17.16 -14.93
C ALA A 34 26.57 17.57 -15.19
N ASP A 35 25.99 17.15 -16.31
CA ASP A 35 24.57 17.39 -16.60
C ASP A 35 23.66 16.70 -15.56
N GLU A 36 23.93 15.44 -15.20
CA GLU A 36 23.23 14.76 -14.10
C GLU A 36 23.30 15.56 -12.79
N PHE A 37 24.45 16.19 -12.50
CA PHE A 37 24.61 17.02 -11.32
C PHE A 37 23.73 18.27 -11.34
N GLU A 38 23.62 18.96 -12.48
CA GLU A 38 22.69 20.08 -12.67
C GLU A 38 21.22 19.65 -12.55
N GLN A 39 20.86 18.51 -13.15
CA GLN A 39 19.52 17.93 -13.03
C GLN A 39 19.18 17.63 -11.57
N LYS A 40 20.09 17.00 -10.82
CA LYS A 40 19.89 16.66 -9.41
C LYS A 40 19.70 17.90 -8.53
N THR A 41 20.54 18.90 -8.71
CA THR A 41 20.54 20.12 -7.86
C THR A 41 19.53 21.17 -8.31
N ARG A 42 18.89 20.97 -9.47
CA ARG A 42 18.00 21.95 -10.13
C ARG A 42 18.66 23.31 -10.34
N ARG A 43 19.95 23.33 -10.64
CA ARG A 43 20.75 24.52 -10.91
C ARG A 43 21.38 24.40 -12.28
N ARG A 44 21.45 25.50 -13.03
CA ARG A 44 22.06 25.59 -14.38
C ARG A 44 23.29 26.47 -14.40
N ASP A 45 23.87 26.74 -13.24
CA ASP A 45 25.04 27.64 -13.09
C ASP A 45 26.27 26.91 -12.57
N LEU A 46 26.22 25.57 -12.51
CA LEU A 46 27.27 24.75 -11.89
C LEU A 46 28.31 24.26 -12.90
N ILE A 47 27.93 24.21 -14.18
CA ILE A 47 28.80 23.76 -15.28
C ILE A 47 29.27 24.98 -16.10
N VAL A 48 30.45 24.87 -16.70
CA VAL A 48 30.93 25.83 -17.66
C VAL A 48 30.08 25.79 -18.94
N ASP A 49 29.98 26.91 -19.66
CA ASP A 49 29.23 26.94 -20.91
C ASP A 49 30.07 26.36 -22.08
N ASP A 50 29.38 26.04 -23.19
CA ASP A 50 30.02 25.48 -24.38
C ASP A 50 31.15 26.36 -24.92
N GLU A 51 31.09 27.69 -24.75
CA GLU A 51 32.13 28.63 -25.19
C GLU A 51 33.43 28.41 -24.41
N GLU A 52 33.35 28.11 -23.12
CA GLU A 52 34.52 27.79 -22.29
C GLU A 52 35.14 26.46 -22.72
N LEU A 53 34.31 25.43 -23.05
CA LEU A 53 34.77 24.13 -23.56
C LEU A 53 35.42 24.29 -24.97
N VAL A 54 34.80 25.07 -25.86
CA VAL A 54 35.38 25.41 -27.15
C VAL A 54 36.72 26.13 -26.98
N SER A 55 36.82 27.08 -26.05
CA SER A 55 38.04 27.79 -25.73
C SER A 55 39.16 26.87 -25.20
N PHE A 56 38.78 25.84 -24.41
CA PHE A 56 39.74 24.81 -23.93
C PHE A 56 40.43 24.10 -25.10
N TYR A 57 39.66 23.65 -26.09
CA TYR A 57 40.20 22.96 -27.25
C TYR A 57 40.94 23.94 -28.20
N ALA A 58 40.40 25.15 -28.43
CA ALA A 58 40.97 26.11 -29.32
C ALA A 58 42.38 26.57 -28.89
N LYS A 59 42.68 26.58 -27.60
CA LYS A 59 44.01 26.87 -27.05
C LYS A 59 45.02 25.74 -27.28
N ARG A 60 44.58 24.52 -27.56
CA ARG A 60 45.41 23.32 -27.63
C ARG A 60 45.50 22.74 -29.04
N ILE A 61 44.54 23.00 -29.88
CA ILE A 61 44.43 22.45 -31.24
C ILE A 61 44.73 23.58 -32.24
N PRO A 62 45.68 23.43 -33.19
CA PRO A 62 46.01 24.45 -34.15
C PRO A 62 44.89 24.67 -35.18
N VAL A 63 44.80 25.88 -35.74
CA VAL A 63 43.75 26.29 -36.65
C VAL A 63 43.66 25.47 -37.94
N GLU A 64 44.77 24.82 -38.33
CA GLU A 64 44.87 23.92 -39.47
C GLU A 64 44.13 22.58 -39.26
N ALA A 65 43.93 22.17 -38.03
CA ALA A 65 43.19 20.95 -37.66
C ALA A 65 41.68 21.26 -37.59
N ASN A 66 41.04 21.58 -38.70
CA ASN A 66 39.66 22.08 -38.80
C ASN A 66 38.66 21.08 -39.41
N ASN A 67 39.04 19.83 -39.49
CA ASN A 67 38.18 18.70 -39.89
C ASN A 67 38.79 17.37 -39.43
N ASP A 68 38.02 16.28 -39.46
CA ASP A 68 38.42 14.96 -39.00
C ASP A 68 39.77 14.49 -39.58
N ALA A 69 40.00 14.69 -40.85
CA ALA A 69 41.21 14.21 -41.52
C ALA A 69 42.45 15.03 -41.09
N ALA A 70 42.32 16.36 -41.03
CA ALA A 70 43.38 17.24 -40.58
C ALA A 70 43.67 17.03 -39.08
N PHE A 71 42.63 16.85 -38.27
CA PHE A 71 42.78 16.54 -36.85
C PHE A 71 43.50 15.19 -36.62
N LYS A 72 43.13 14.12 -37.34
CA LYS A 72 43.80 12.82 -37.25
C LYS A 72 45.30 12.90 -37.59
N LYS A 73 45.65 13.70 -38.64
CA LYS A 73 47.04 13.90 -39.03
C LYS A 73 47.81 14.67 -37.97
N TRP A 74 47.25 15.74 -37.45
CA TRP A 74 47.86 16.53 -36.37
C TRP A 74 47.99 15.72 -35.09
N PHE A 75 46.94 15.02 -34.65
CA PHE A 75 46.92 14.27 -33.41
C PHE A 75 47.95 13.16 -33.41
N LYS A 76 48.14 12.48 -34.53
CA LYS A 76 49.20 11.43 -34.69
C LYS A 76 50.62 11.95 -34.50
N GLN A 77 50.85 13.22 -34.81
CA GLN A 77 52.21 13.81 -34.76
C GLN A 77 52.47 14.60 -33.49
N HIS A 78 51.48 15.26 -32.93
CA HIS A 78 51.66 16.23 -31.86
C HIS A 78 50.61 16.10 -30.74
N GLY A 79 49.53 15.32 -30.95
CA GLY A 79 48.47 15.18 -29.98
C GLY A 79 48.76 14.19 -28.87
N SER A 80 48.16 14.43 -27.73
CA SER A 80 48.16 13.49 -26.60
C SER A 80 46.74 13.46 -26.03
N ASN A 81 46.24 12.26 -25.67
CA ASN A 81 44.96 12.14 -24.99
C ASN A 81 44.94 12.98 -23.73
N ASP A 82 45.94 12.91 -22.87
CA ASP A 82 46.01 13.65 -21.61
C ASP A 82 45.92 15.15 -21.76
N SER A 83 46.38 15.70 -22.89
CA SER A 83 46.31 17.16 -23.14
C SER A 83 44.95 17.66 -23.56
N LEU A 84 44.07 16.75 -24.05
CA LEU A 84 42.73 17.04 -24.52
C LEU A 84 41.63 16.45 -23.63
N THR A 85 41.99 15.70 -22.59
CA THR A 85 41.05 15.19 -21.56
C THR A 85 40.70 16.35 -20.61
N PHE A 86 39.40 16.55 -20.37
CA PHE A 86 38.93 17.49 -19.38
C PHE A 86 39.25 17.03 -17.98
N LYS A 87 39.60 17.94 -17.12
CA LYS A 87 39.61 17.77 -15.68
C LYS A 87 38.31 18.31 -15.09
N GLU A 88 37.98 17.87 -13.86
CA GLU A 88 36.82 18.42 -13.16
C GLU A 88 36.82 19.94 -13.08
N GLU A 89 38.00 20.58 -12.89
CA GLU A 89 38.16 22.04 -12.87
C GLU A 89 37.87 22.74 -14.21
N ASP A 90 37.90 22.01 -15.34
CA ASP A 90 37.59 22.53 -16.67
C ASP A 90 36.07 22.46 -16.96
N VAL A 91 35.30 21.68 -16.22
CA VAL A 91 33.87 21.42 -16.45
C VAL A 91 33.00 22.02 -15.34
N TYR A 92 33.40 21.90 -14.06
CA TYR A 92 32.63 22.39 -12.94
C TYR A 92 33.08 23.80 -12.50
N ARG A 93 32.16 24.77 -12.47
CA ARG A 93 32.36 26.04 -11.77
C ARG A 93 32.34 25.89 -10.25
N GLN A 94 31.57 24.91 -9.76
CA GLN A 94 31.57 24.49 -8.36
C GLN A 94 31.63 22.95 -8.30
N GLN A 95 32.67 22.41 -7.70
CA GLN A 95 32.80 20.96 -7.57
C GLN A 95 31.69 20.35 -6.71
N PRO A 96 31.15 19.20 -7.11
CA PRO A 96 30.21 18.46 -6.29
C PRO A 96 30.88 17.98 -5.00
N GLY A 97 30.48 18.55 -3.85
CA GLY A 97 30.96 18.10 -2.54
C GLY A 97 30.22 16.83 -2.07
N GLN A 98 30.79 16.12 -1.09
CA GLN A 98 30.13 14.95 -0.45
C GLN A 98 28.72 15.29 0.07
N SER A 99 28.45 16.52 0.44
CA SER A 99 27.13 17.00 0.86
C SER A 99 26.05 16.83 -0.22
N VAL A 100 26.41 16.90 -1.50
CA VAL A 100 25.46 16.77 -2.61
C VAL A 100 25.04 15.31 -2.80
N ALA A 101 25.96 14.36 -2.69
CA ALA A 101 25.63 12.95 -2.79
C ALA A 101 24.68 12.48 -1.66
N ILE A 102 24.76 13.12 -0.48
CA ILE A 102 23.84 12.87 0.63
C ILE A 102 22.49 13.54 0.37
N ALA A 103 22.51 14.78 -0.17
CA ALA A 103 21.29 15.52 -0.46
C ALA A 103 20.49 14.93 -1.62
N PHE A 104 21.18 14.41 -2.63
CA PHE A 104 20.61 13.85 -3.87
C PHE A 104 21.19 12.46 -4.14
N PRO A 105 20.74 11.42 -3.41
CA PRO A 105 21.23 10.06 -3.56
C PRO A 105 20.85 9.47 -4.93
N ASP A 106 21.67 8.55 -5.45
CA ASP A 106 21.38 7.84 -6.70
C ASP A 106 20.39 6.69 -6.51
N VAL A 107 20.13 6.30 -5.28
CA VAL A 107 19.27 5.17 -4.96
C VAL A 107 18.38 5.47 -3.76
N TRP A 108 17.17 4.95 -3.82
CA TRP A 108 16.25 4.87 -2.69
C TRP A 108 16.34 3.48 -2.05
N ARG A 109 16.43 3.43 -0.74
CA ARG A 109 16.51 2.17 0.01
C ARG A 109 15.28 1.96 0.85
N GLN A 110 14.64 0.81 0.70
CA GLN A 110 13.48 0.40 1.51
C GLN A 110 13.67 -1.06 1.92
N GLY A 111 13.97 -1.30 3.19
CA GLY A 111 14.37 -2.62 3.67
C GLY A 111 15.56 -3.18 2.89
N ASN A 112 15.38 -4.32 2.25
CA ASN A 112 16.40 -4.97 1.42
C ASN A 112 16.36 -4.54 -0.05
N ILE A 113 15.40 -3.69 -0.44
CA ILE A 113 15.22 -3.25 -1.81
C ILE A 113 16.01 -1.96 -2.04
N THR A 114 16.76 -1.91 -3.12
CA THR A 114 17.47 -0.73 -3.58
C THR A 114 16.93 -0.35 -4.96
N LEU A 115 16.35 0.84 -5.06
CA LEU A 115 15.69 1.35 -6.26
C LEU A 115 16.50 2.53 -6.82
N PRO A 116 16.86 2.54 -8.11
CA PRO A 116 17.51 3.68 -8.73
C PRO A 116 16.61 4.91 -8.71
N LEU A 117 17.22 6.09 -8.57
CA LEU A 117 16.56 7.38 -8.73
C LEU A 117 16.99 8.04 -10.02
N ARG A 118 16.02 8.61 -10.75
CA ARG A 118 16.26 9.51 -11.89
C ARG A 118 15.89 10.92 -11.46
N TYR A 119 16.69 11.89 -11.88
CA TYR A 119 16.44 13.31 -11.65
C TYR A 119 16.16 13.98 -12.99
N ASN A 120 15.12 14.77 -13.07
CA ASN A 120 14.79 15.58 -14.23
C ASN A 120 14.56 17.02 -13.78
N PHE A 121 15.27 17.98 -14.41
CA PHE A 121 15.04 19.40 -14.22
C PHE A 121 14.48 20.02 -15.51
N GLU A 122 13.24 19.72 -15.80
CA GLU A 122 12.53 20.28 -16.95
C GLU A 122 11.18 20.83 -16.48
N PRO A 123 11.15 22.13 -16.09
CA PRO A 123 9.92 22.76 -15.60
C PRO A 123 8.76 22.56 -16.58
N ASN A 124 7.63 22.07 -16.08
CA ASN A 124 6.41 21.68 -16.80
C ASN A 124 6.42 20.30 -17.48
N ALA A 125 7.50 19.54 -17.45
CA ALA A 125 7.46 18.13 -17.83
C ALA A 125 6.57 17.32 -16.86
N GLU A 126 6.08 16.16 -17.30
CA GLU A 126 5.27 15.29 -16.45
C GLU A 126 6.11 14.64 -15.35
N ASP A 127 7.39 14.40 -15.62
CA ASP A 127 8.38 13.78 -14.73
C ASP A 127 9.41 14.77 -14.18
N ASP A 128 9.09 16.09 -14.16
CA ASP A 128 9.94 17.11 -13.52
C ASP A 128 10.07 16.82 -12.02
N GLY A 129 11.29 16.56 -11.56
CA GLY A 129 11.59 16.23 -10.16
C GLY A 129 12.37 14.94 -9.99
N VAL A 130 11.98 14.13 -9.02
CA VAL A 130 12.62 12.86 -8.66
C VAL A 130 11.71 11.70 -9.01
N THR A 131 12.22 10.75 -9.77
CA THR A 131 11.50 9.53 -10.16
C THR A 131 12.20 8.30 -9.59
N VAL A 132 11.47 7.48 -8.83
CA VAL A 132 11.90 6.17 -8.37
C VAL A 132 11.70 5.17 -9.50
N VAL A 133 12.78 4.50 -9.92
CA VAL A 133 12.71 3.45 -10.95
C VAL A 133 12.48 2.12 -10.27
N ILE A 134 11.33 1.50 -10.58
CA ILE A 134 10.89 0.26 -9.95
C ILE A 134 10.90 -0.86 -11.00
N PRO A 135 11.79 -1.83 -10.91
CA PRO A 135 11.73 -3.02 -11.75
C PRO A 135 10.42 -3.79 -11.52
N LEU A 136 9.77 -4.21 -12.60
CA LEU A 136 8.46 -4.89 -12.56
C LEU A 136 8.40 -6.05 -11.55
N PRO A 137 9.45 -6.92 -11.43
CA PRO A 137 9.41 -8.05 -10.50
C PRO A 137 9.34 -7.65 -9.02
N VAL A 138 9.83 -6.47 -8.63
CA VAL A 138 9.84 -6.01 -7.23
C VAL A 138 8.72 -5.02 -6.91
N LEU A 139 7.89 -4.67 -7.88
CA LEU A 139 6.86 -3.64 -7.74
C LEU A 139 5.93 -3.86 -6.54
N ASN A 140 5.49 -5.11 -6.31
CA ASN A 140 4.57 -5.41 -5.20
C ASN A 140 5.25 -5.41 -3.82
N GLN A 141 6.58 -5.48 -3.77
CA GLN A 141 7.36 -5.44 -2.53
C GLN A 141 7.69 -4.00 -2.08
N VAL A 142 7.50 -3.02 -2.95
CA VAL A 142 7.74 -1.60 -2.64
C VAL A 142 6.55 -1.05 -1.87
N ASP A 143 6.78 -0.59 -0.63
CA ASP A 143 5.76 0.07 0.16
C ASP A 143 5.67 1.56 -0.16
N ASN A 144 4.49 2.16 0.04
CA ASN A 144 4.30 3.60 -0.18
C ASN A 144 4.83 4.47 0.98
N VAL A 145 5.58 3.87 1.91
CA VAL A 145 6.05 4.53 3.13
C VAL A 145 7.35 5.29 2.86
N GLY A 146 7.41 6.54 3.31
CA GLY A 146 8.62 7.37 3.31
C GLY A 146 8.84 8.19 2.04
N PHE A 147 8.16 7.88 0.93
CA PHE A 147 8.31 8.65 -0.32
C PHE A 147 7.80 10.10 -0.22
N ASP A 148 6.90 10.36 0.72
CA ASP A 148 6.40 11.69 1.06
C ASP A 148 7.48 12.62 1.62
N TRP A 149 8.58 12.07 2.13
CA TRP A 149 9.74 12.83 2.61
C TRP A 149 10.63 13.34 1.49
N LEU A 150 10.50 12.84 0.29
CA LEU A 150 11.36 13.16 -0.84
C LEU A 150 12.86 12.95 -0.52
N VAL A 151 13.72 13.31 -1.44
CA VAL A 151 15.19 13.31 -1.20
C VAL A 151 15.59 14.47 -0.28
N PRO A 152 16.63 14.32 0.56
CA PRO A 152 17.00 15.33 1.53
C PRO A 152 17.22 16.74 0.94
N GLY A 153 17.77 16.82 -0.27
CA GLY A 153 18.04 18.10 -0.94
C GLY A 153 16.79 18.90 -1.31
N LEU A 154 15.64 18.29 -1.43
CA LEU A 154 14.37 18.95 -1.77
C LEU A 154 13.44 19.17 -0.59
N ARG A 155 13.76 18.65 0.60
CA ARG A 155 12.89 18.72 1.79
C ARG A 155 12.59 20.15 2.24
N HIS A 156 13.57 21.04 2.16
CA HIS A 156 13.35 22.44 2.50
C HIS A 156 12.28 23.06 1.61
N ASP A 157 12.44 22.90 0.30
CA ASP A 157 11.52 23.48 -0.69
C ASP A 157 10.14 22.80 -0.60
N LEU A 158 10.10 21.50 -0.32
CA LEU A 158 8.88 20.75 -0.06
C LEU A 158 8.11 21.34 1.14
N ILE A 159 8.76 21.59 2.27
CA ILE A 159 8.09 22.17 3.45
C ILE A 159 7.64 23.60 3.17
N VAL A 160 8.45 24.39 2.47
CA VAL A 160 8.05 25.75 2.02
C VAL A 160 6.82 25.66 1.11
N GLY A 161 6.82 24.73 0.14
CA GLY A 161 5.69 24.44 -0.74
C GLY A 161 4.44 24.07 0.04
N LEU A 162 4.55 23.12 0.98
CA LEU A 162 3.45 22.71 1.86
C LEU A 162 2.85 23.90 2.62
N ILE A 163 3.68 24.74 3.27
CA ILE A 163 3.20 25.93 3.97
C ILE A 163 2.45 26.86 3.03
N LYS A 164 2.89 26.99 1.78
CA LYS A 164 2.21 27.84 0.76
C LYS A 164 0.84 27.29 0.35
N THR A 165 0.61 25.99 0.44
CA THR A 165 -0.71 25.38 0.13
C THR A 165 -1.77 25.69 1.18
N LEU A 166 -1.39 26.10 2.39
CA LEU A 166 -2.33 26.44 3.45
C LEU A 166 -3.22 27.65 3.09
N PRO A 167 -4.47 27.68 3.54
CA PRO A 167 -5.34 28.82 3.42
C PRO A 167 -4.69 30.08 3.99
N LYS A 168 -4.94 31.24 3.36
CA LYS A 168 -4.34 32.54 3.73
C LYS A 168 -4.45 32.86 5.24
N ARG A 169 -5.56 32.45 5.91
CA ARG A 169 -5.77 32.65 7.34
C ARG A 169 -4.76 31.90 8.24
N LEU A 170 -4.30 30.73 7.82
CA LEU A 170 -3.30 29.93 8.54
C LEU A 170 -1.89 30.30 8.10
N ARG A 171 -1.65 30.43 6.78
CA ARG A 171 -0.34 30.71 6.18
C ARG A 171 0.32 31.97 6.74
N ARG A 172 -0.45 33.01 7.08
CA ARG A 172 0.08 34.26 7.67
C ARG A 172 0.80 34.06 9.01
N ASN A 173 0.56 32.94 9.72
CA ASN A 173 1.23 32.62 10.97
C ASN A 173 2.63 32.02 10.74
N PHE A 174 2.96 31.68 9.50
CA PHE A 174 4.20 30.99 9.11
C PHE A 174 4.98 31.83 8.09
N VAL A 175 5.21 33.12 8.40
CA VAL A 175 5.93 34.07 7.55
C VAL A 175 7.18 34.55 8.27
N PRO A 176 8.36 34.47 7.63
CA PRO A 176 8.65 33.90 6.30
C PRO A 176 8.69 32.36 6.28
N ALA A 177 8.05 31.74 5.30
CA ALA A 177 7.94 30.28 5.22
C ALA A 177 9.30 29.55 5.21
N PRO A 178 10.36 30.04 4.54
CA PRO A 178 11.68 29.39 4.57
C PRO A 178 12.25 29.22 6.00
N ASN A 179 12.08 30.19 6.87
CA ASN A 179 12.58 30.11 8.27
C ASN A 179 11.85 29.01 9.06
N PHE A 180 10.55 28.85 8.83
CA PHE A 180 9.77 27.77 9.44
C PHE A 180 10.18 26.40 8.87
N ALA A 181 10.46 26.31 7.57
CA ALA A 181 10.95 25.09 6.94
C ALA A 181 12.30 24.66 7.52
N GLU A 182 13.24 25.60 7.66
CA GLU A 182 14.55 25.35 8.27
C GLU A 182 14.41 24.86 9.74
N ALA A 183 13.57 25.52 10.53
CA ALA A 183 13.28 25.12 11.90
C ALA A 183 12.55 23.77 12.02
N CYS A 184 11.73 23.40 11.03
CA CYS A 184 11.15 22.07 10.96
C CYS A 184 12.23 21.03 10.70
N LEU A 185 13.06 21.20 9.67
CA LEU A 185 14.10 20.25 9.30
C LEU A 185 15.13 19.98 10.40
N ALA A 186 15.36 20.95 11.28
CA ALA A 186 16.28 20.78 12.41
C ALA A 186 15.81 19.72 13.44
N ASP A 187 14.48 19.46 13.53
CA ASP A 187 13.92 18.68 14.63
C ASP A 187 13.02 17.51 14.21
N ILE A 188 12.51 17.49 12.96
CA ILE A 188 11.65 16.40 12.51
C ILE A 188 12.47 15.19 12.08
N CYS A 189 11.93 14.00 12.30
CA CYS A 189 12.55 12.73 11.95
C CYS A 189 11.58 11.87 11.15
N GLU A 190 12.12 11.05 10.23
CA GLU A 190 11.36 10.09 9.41
C GLU A 190 10.75 8.95 10.24
N THR A 191 11.25 8.74 11.46
CA THR A 191 10.77 7.69 12.37
C THR A 191 10.53 8.24 13.78
N ASP A 192 9.58 7.63 14.48
CA ASP A 192 9.33 7.88 15.89
C ASP A 192 10.37 7.20 16.83
N LYS A 193 10.21 7.38 18.14
CA LYS A 193 11.08 6.76 19.17
C LYS A 193 11.04 5.23 19.16
N ASN A 194 10.03 4.63 18.53
CA ASN A 194 9.86 3.18 18.40
C ASN A 194 10.29 2.68 17.01
N ASN A 195 10.98 3.52 16.25
CA ASN A 195 11.42 3.23 14.86
C ASN A 195 10.26 2.98 13.88
N ARG A 196 9.09 3.59 14.12
CA ARG A 196 7.95 3.53 13.21
C ARG A 196 8.01 4.71 12.25
N PRO A 197 7.71 4.51 10.96
CA PRO A 197 7.66 5.59 9.98
C PRO A 197 6.65 6.67 10.39
N VAL A 198 7.03 7.93 10.25
CA VAL A 198 6.16 9.08 10.50
C VAL A 198 5.94 9.80 9.17
N PRO A 199 4.70 10.01 8.74
CA PRO A 199 4.43 10.80 7.53
C PRO A 199 4.96 12.23 7.67
N LEU A 200 5.57 12.77 6.60
CA LEU A 200 6.14 14.12 6.62
C LEU A 200 5.11 15.17 7.04
N LEU A 201 3.91 15.08 6.50
CA LEU A 201 2.84 16.04 6.78
C LEU A 201 2.46 16.07 8.27
N GLU A 202 2.44 14.91 8.93
CA GLU A 202 2.21 14.78 10.37
C GLU A 202 3.36 15.42 11.15
N ALA A 203 4.61 15.08 10.80
CA ALA A 203 5.80 15.62 11.46
C ALA A 203 5.88 17.16 11.35
N VAL A 204 5.60 17.71 10.17
CA VAL A 204 5.57 19.16 9.92
C VAL A 204 4.42 19.82 10.67
N THR A 205 3.22 19.26 10.64
CA THR A 205 2.05 19.78 11.35
C THR A 205 2.30 19.87 12.85
N ASP A 206 2.82 18.81 13.45
CA ASP A 206 3.16 18.76 14.88
C ASP A 206 4.25 19.76 15.24
N LYS A 207 5.29 19.92 14.40
CA LYS A 207 6.35 20.89 14.64
C LYS A 207 5.85 22.33 14.54
N LEU A 208 5.09 22.67 13.51
CA LEU A 208 4.50 24.00 13.34
C LEU A 208 3.56 24.35 14.52
N ARG A 209 2.77 23.37 14.99
CA ARG A 209 1.92 23.52 16.17
C ARG A 209 2.76 23.80 17.43
N LYS A 210 3.85 23.06 17.65
CA LYS A 210 4.75 23.29 18.79
C LYS A 210 5.39 24.67 18.76
N MET A 211 5.71 25.20 17.58
CA MET A 211 6.35 26.50 17.42
C MET A 211 5.39 27.69 17.62
N THR A 212 4.15 27.55 17.16
CA THR A 212 3.22 28.70 17.06
C THR A 212 1.94 28.53 17.86
N GLY A 213 1.61 27.34 18.33
CA GLY A 213 0.32 27.00 18.95
C GLY A 213 -0.84 26.89 17.95
N VAL A 214 -0.61 27.11 16.66
CA VAL A 214 -1.65 27.05 15.63
C VAL A 214 -1.99 25.59 15.34
N ILE A 215 -3.28 25.26 15.36
CA ILE A 215 -3.80 23.94 14.98
C ILE A 215 -4.10 23.96 13.49
N ILE A 216 -3.53 23.02 12.77
CA ILE A 216 -3.75 22.80 11.35
C ILE A 216 -4.45 21.43 11.22
N GLU A 217 -5.68 21.42 10.72
CA GLU A 217 -6.40 20.18 10.44
C GLU A 217 -5.92 19.60 9.09
N SER A 218 -6.02 18.27 8.93
CA SER A 218 -5.49 17.58 7.74
C SER A 218 -6.09 18.11 6.43
N GLU A 219 -7.37 18.50 6.46
CA GLU A 219 -8.10 19.00 5.29
C GLU A 219 -7.69 20.43 4.88
N GLU A 220 -6.91 21.12 5.69
CA GLU A 220 -6.39 22.47 5.38
C GLU A 220 -5.20 22.45 4.42
N TRP A 221 -4.54 21.31 4.30
CA TRP A 221 -3.45 21.10 3.36
C TRP A 221 -3.99 20.82 1.96
N ASN A 222 -3.65 21.63 0.98
CA ASN A 222 -4.05 21.42 -0.41
C ASN A 222 -2.88 20.87 -1.23
N LEU A 223 -2.67 19.56 -1.17
CA LEU A 223 -1.57 18.87 -1.84
C LEU A 223 -1.64 18.94 -3.37
N ASP A 224 -2.83 19.24 -3.94
CA ASP A 224 -2.99 19.41 -5.39
C ASP A 224 -2.29 20.69 -5.89
N GLN A 225 -2.10 21.68 -5.01
CA GLN A 225 -1.38 22.92 -5.33
C GLN A 225 0.13 22.83 -5.14
N LEU A 226 0.63 21.68 -4.68
CA LEU A 226 2.07 21.46 -4.55
C LEU A 226 2.68 21.28 -5.94
N ASP A 227 3.80 21.95 -6.18
CA ASP A 227 4.54 21.85 -7.44
C ASP A 227 4.94 20.40 -7.73
N LYS A 228 4.87 19.98 -9.00
CA LYS A 228 5.12 18.58 -9.42
C LYS A 228 6.47 18.05 -8.94
N HIS A 229 7.53 18.84 -9.07
CA HIS A 229 8.88 18.44 -8.66
C HIS A 229 9.06 18.25 -7.15
N LEU A 230 8.09 18.65 -6.34
CA LEU A 230 8.04 18.42 -4.90
C LEU A 230 7.19 17.18 -4.54
N LYS A 231 6.84 16.38 -5.53
CA LYS A 231 6.22 15.06 -5.35
C LYS A 231 7.17 13.97 -5.85
N MET A 232 7.14 12.80 -5.23
CA MET A 232 7.86 11.64 -5.74
C MET A 232 7.11 11.07 -6.94
N HIS A 233 7.82 10.85 -8.04
CA HIS A 233 7.31 10.15 -9.21
C HIS A 233 7.82 8.70 -9.23
N PHE A 234 7.11 7.83 -9.93
CA PHE A 234 7.44 6.43 -10.06
C PHE A 234 7.46 6.03 -11.54
N ALA A 235 8.44 5.24 -11.93
CA ALA A 235 8.51 4.61 -13.25
C ALA A 235 8.71 3.10 -13.06
N VAL A 236 7.78 2.31 -13.55
CA VAL A 236 7.90 0.85 -13.61
C VAL A 236 8.63 0.47 -14.88
N VAL A 237 9.71 -0.32 -14.76
CA VAL A 237 10.54 -0.71 -15.91
C VAL A 237 10.52 -2.23 -16.13
N ASN A 238 10.69 -2.62 -17.40
CA ASN A 238 10.89 -4.02 -17.80
C ASN A 238 12.36 -4.44 -17.60
N ASP A 239 12.67 -5.71 -17.93
CA ASP A 239 14.02 -6.27 -17.82
C ASP A 239 15.05 -5.57 -18.74
N ASN A 240 14.61 -4.85 -19.78
CA ASN A 240 15.47 -4.08 -20.68
C ASN A 240 15.71 -2.64 -20.17
N GLY A 241 15.04 -2.23 -19.09
CA GLY A 241 15.11 -0.87 -18.56
C GLY A 241 14.14 0.13 -19.22
N ASP A 242 13.23 -0.35 -20.10
CA ASP A 242 12.22 0.51 -20.73
C ASP A 242 11.07 0.78 -19.75
N ASP A 243 10.58 2.00 -19.75
CA ASP A 243 9.45 2.40 -18.92
C ASP A 243 8.13 1.77 -19.43
N ILE A 244 7.47 0.98 -18.57
CA ILE A 244 6.18 0.34 -18.84
C ILE A 244 5.01 1.21 -18.39
N ALA A 245 5.18 1.86 -17.23
CA ALA A 245 4.17 2.73 -16.64
C ALA A 245 4.84 3.81 -15.81
N LYS A 246 4.24 5.01 -15.77
CA LYS A 246 4.70 6.16 -14.98
C LYS A 246 3.52 6.78 -14.24
N GLY A 247 3.80 7.41 -13.09
CA GLY A 247 2.80 8.14 -12.31
C GLY A 247 3.34 8.60 -10.97
N ASP A 248 2.52 9.29 -10.21
CA ASP A 248 2.77 9.76 -8.85
C ASP A 248 1.99 8.96 -7.79
N ASP A 249 1.15 8.03 -8.22
CA ASP A 249 0.40 7.10 -7.36
C ASP A 249 0.92 5.66 -7.54
N LEU A 250 1.73 5.20 -6.58
CA LEU A 250 2.28 3.85 -6.59
C LEU A 250 1.19 2.78 -6.53
N HIS A 251 0.06 3.05 -5.86
CA HIS A 251 -1.04 2.10 -5.78
C HIS A 251 -1.72 1.93 -7.14
N ALA A 252 -1.96 3.02 -7.85
CA ALA A 252 -2.51 2.98 -9.21
C ALA A 252 -1.58 2.22 -10.18
N LEU A 253 -0.25 2.43 -10.07
CA LEU A 253 0.75 1.71 -10.87
C LEU A 253 0.77 0.21 -10.57
N LYS A 254 0.68 -0.19 -9.30
CA LYS A 254 0.54 -1.60 -8.92
C LYS A 254 -0.71 -2.25 -9.53
N GLN A 255 -1.83 -1.53 -9.54
CA GLN A 255 -3.06 -2.01 -10.19
C GLN A 255 -2.90 -2.16 -11.70
N GLN A 256 -2.32 -1.15 -12.35
CA GLN A 256 -2.11 -1.14 -13.80
C GLN A 256 -1.20 -2.29 -14.24
N CYS A 257 -0.13 -2.57 -13.50
CA CYS A 257 0.87 -3.59 -13.83
C CYS A 257 0.55 -4.99 -13.27
N ALA A 258 -0.53 -5.17 -12.51
CA ALA A 258 -0.85 -6.42 -11.79
C ALA A 258 -0.87 -7.68 -12.69
N GLY A 259 -1.37 -7.54 -13.93
CA GLY A 259 -1.39 -8.65 -14.89
C GLY A 259 0.01 -9.06 -15.37
N GLN A 260 0.89 -8.09 -15.57
CA GLN A 260 2.27 -8.31 -16.03
C GLN A 260 3.14 -8.87 -14.91
N VAL A 261 2.99 -8.36 -13.69
CA VAL A 261 3.67 -8.91 -12.49
C VAL A 261 3.31 -10.38 -12.32
N LYS A 262 2.02 -10.72 -12.38
CA LYS A 262 1.55 -12.11 -12.27
C LYS A 262 2.18 -13.02 -13.32
N GLN A 263 2.25 -12.60 -14.60
CA GLN A 263 2.89 -13.36 -15.66
C GLN A 263 4.40 -13.56 -15.42
N THR A 264 5.07 -12.56 -14.84
CA THR A 264 6.50 -12.66 -14.51
C THR A 264 6.73 -13.69 -13.41
N PHE A 265 5.88 -13.71 -12.39
CA PHE A 265 5.91 -14.72 -11.32
C PHE A 265 5.58 -16.12 -11.83
N GLU A 266 4.55 -16.28 -12.66
CA GLU A 266 4.17 -17.58 -13.24
C GLU A 266 5.28 -18.19 -14.13
N LYS A 267 6.04 -17.36 -14.84
CA LYS A 267 7.21 -17.82 -15.63
C LYS A 267 8.41 -18.17 -14.78
N ALA A 268 8.53 -17.58 -13.61
CA ALA A 268 9.65 -17.74 -12.69
C ALA A 268 9.40 -18.87 -11.67
N ALA A 269 8.13 -19.29 -11.48
CA ALA A 269 7.77 -20.35 -10.56
C ALA A 269 8.46 -21.69 -10.92
N THR A 270 9.16 -22.27 -9.97
CA THR A 270 9.75 -23.59 -10.12
C THR A 270 8.66 -24.65 -9.90
N PRO A 271 8.52 -25.66 -10.78
CA PRO A 271 7.52 -26.73 -10.65
C PRO A 271 7.57 -27.52 -9.33
N GLU A 272 8.67 -27.38 -8.57
CA GLU A 272 8.90 -28.13 -7.34
C GLU A 272 8.05 -27.67 -6.15
N LEU A 273 7.58 -26.42 -6.15
CA LEU A 273 6.78 -25.85 -5.05
C LEU A 273 5.28 -25.73 -5.38
N GLU A 274 4.89 -25.76 -6.65
CA GLU A 274 3.48 -25.70 -7.02
C GLU A 274 2.87 -27.10 -7.08
N ARG A 275 1.92 -27.35 -6.19
CA ARG A 275 1.15 -28.59 -6.13
C ARG A 275 -0.33 -28.26 -6.15
N ASN A 276 -1.09 -29.02 -6.93
CA ASN A 276 -2.51 -28.79 -7.13
C ASN A 276 -3.35 -29.95 -6.58
N ASN A 277 -4.60 -29.63 -6.22
CA ASN A 277 -5.62 -30.61 -5.80
C ASN A 277 -5.23 -31.41 -4.54
N ILE A 278 -4.61 -30.79 -3.56
CA ILE A 278 -4.23 -31.38 -2.29
C ILE A 278 -5.49 -31.55 -1.43
N GLU A 279 -5.76 -32.75 -0.98
CA GLU A 279 -6.90 -33.09 -0.10
C GLU A 279 -6.45 -33.35 1.33
N GLN A 280 -5.18 -33.70 1.54
CA GLN A 280 -4.56 -34.02 2.83
C GLN A 280 -3.16 -33.42 2.90
N TRP A 281 -2.67 -33.18 4.11
CA TRP A 281 -1.29 -32.74 4.33
C TRP A 281 -0.29 -33.88 4.07
N ASP A 282 0.25 -33.96 2.87
CA ASP A 282 1.12 -35.05 2.40
C ASP A 282 2.57 -34.62 2.14
N PHE A 283 2.99 -33.49 2.70
CA PHE A 283 4.35 -32.94 2.59
C PHE A 283 4.93 -32.61 3.97
N GLU A 284 6.26 -32.53 4.09
CA GLU A 284 6.93 -32.31 5.38
C GLU A 284 6.74 -30.89 5.91
N SER A 285 7.04 -29.89 5.07
CA SER A 285 6.90 -28.49 5.44
C SER A 285 6.70 -27.58 4.21
N LEU A 286 6.11 -26.42 4.46
CA LEU A 286 5.97 -25.33 3.50
C LEU A 286 6.76 -24.13 4.02
N PRO A 287 7.79 -23.63 3.32
CA PRO A 287 8.57 -22.49 3.77
C PRO A 287 7.69 -21.23 3.86
N GLU A 288 8.05 -20.32 4.76
CA GLU A 288 7.36 -19.02 4.88
C GLU A 288 7.66 -18.12 3.69
N THR A 289 8.90 -18.16 3.21
CA THR A 289 9.39 -17.32 2.14
C THR A 289 10.13 -18.15 1.12
N PHE A 290 10.02 -17.75 -0.13
CA PHE A 290 10.77 -18.29 -1.25
C PHE A 290 11.42 -17.13 -1.97
N VAL A 291 12.76 -17.16 -2.10
CA VAL A 291 13.53 -16.11 -2.78
C VAL A 291 13.99 -16.65 -4.12
N GLN A 292 13.67 -15.91 -5.17
CA GLN A 292 14.06 -16.23 -6.54
C GLN A 292 14.74 -15.04 -7.20
N LYS A 293 15.71 -15.29 -8.07
CA LYS A 293 16.31 -14.23 -8.89
C LYS A 293 15.57 -14.09 -10.20
N VAL A 294 14.98 -12.93 -10.44
CA VAL A 294 14.27 -12.59 -11.68
C VAL A 294 14.87 -11.30 -12.22
N GLY A 295 15.40 -11.33 -13.45
CA GLY A 295 16.02 -10.13 -14.06
C GLY A 295 17.19 -9.54 -13.26
N GLY A 296 17.89 -10.35 -12.46
CA GLY A 296 19.01 -9.89 -11.60
C GLY A 296 18.59 -9.36 -10.22
N PHE A 297 17.28 -9.27 -9.95
CA PHE A 297 16.73 -8.87 -8.65
C PHE A 297 16.30 -10.07 -7.82
N GLU A 298 16.50 -9.99 -6.50
CA GLU A 298 15.96 -10.98 -5.57
C GLU A 298 14.49 -10.66 -5.34
N VAL A 299 13.62 -11.54 -5.83
CA VAL A 299 12.17 -11.44 -5.66
C VAL A 299 11.74 -12.41 -4.58
N GLN A 300 11.08 -11.91 -3.56
CA GLN A 300 10.52 -12.69 -2.48
C GLN A 300 9.07 -13.06 -2.80
N ALA A 301 8.74 -14.33 -2.68
CA ALA A 301 7.38 -14.85 -2.77
C ALA A 301 7.05 -15.62 -1.49
N PHE A 302 5.75 -15.75 -1.22
CA PHE A 302 5.23 -16.38 0.01
C PHE A 302 4.40 -17.61 -0.37
N PRO A 303 4.95 -18.82 -0.25
CA PRO A 303 4.20 -20.04 -0.49
C PRO A 303 2.99 -20.14 0.44
N ALA A 304 1.82 -20.38 -0.11
CA ALA A 304 0.58 -20.47 0.63
C ALA A 304 -0.33 -21.59 0.12
N LEU A 305 -1.11 -22.17 1.04
CA LEU A 305 -2.20 -23.07 0.73
C LEU A 305 -3.40 -22.23 0.29
N VAL A 306 -3.83 -22.36 -0.95
CA VAL A 306 -4.94 -21.60 -1.51
C VAL A 306 -6.14 -22.51 -1.71
N GLN A 307 -7.26 -22.18 -1.07
CA GLN A 307 -8.49 -22.97 -1.17
C GLN A 307 -9.06 -22.96 -2.59
N LYS A 308 -9.41 -24.14 -3.08
CA LYS A 308 -10.20 -24.36 -4.30
C LYS A 308 -11.34 -25.37 -4.06
N GLY A 309 -12.48 -24.85 -3.59
CA GLY A 309 -13.58 -25.69 -3.17
C GLY A 309 -13.22 -26.50 -1.93
N ASP A 310 -13.29 -27.83 -2.00
CA ASP A 310 -12.90 -28.74 -0.93
C ASP A 310 -11.43 -29.20 -1.03
N LYS A 311 -10.66 -28.64 -1.97
CA LYS A 311 -9.23 -28.93 -2.16
C LYS A 311 -8.40 -27.69 -1.97
N VAL A 312 -7.09 -27.87 -1.94
CA VAL A 312 -6.11 -26.81 -1.73
C VAL A 312 -5.01 -26.93 -2.79
N ASP A 313 -4.56 -25.80 -3.30
CA ASP A 313 -3.35 -25.70 -4.12
C ASP A 313 -2.25 -25.01 -3.32
N ILE A 314 -0.98 -25.40 -3.52
CA ILE A 314 0.16 -24.60 -3.09
C ILE A 314 0.46 -23.59 -4.21
N ALA A 315 0.41 -22.30 -3.89
CA ALA A 315 0.74 -21.23 -4.81
C ALA A 315 1.70 -20.23 -4.19
N LEU A 316 2.51 -19.59 -5.03
CA LEU A 316 3.38 -18.50 -4.63
C LEU A 316 2.60 -17.18 -4.64
N ILE A 317 2.54 -16.51 -3.51
CA ILE A 317 1.83 -15.25 -3.33
C ILE A 317 2.85 -14.12 -3.19
N GLU A 318 2.57 -12.99 -3.80
CA GLU A 318 3.48 -11.85 -3.86
C GLU A 318 3.46 -10.99 -2.58
N GLU A 319 2.37 -11.03 -1.84
CA GLU A 319 2.12 -10.20 -0.64
C GLU A 319 2.05 -11.10 0.61
N ALA A 320 2.87 -10.79 1.63
CA ALA A 320 2.97 -11.58 2.85
C ALA A 320 1.62 -11.71 3.59
N ASP A 321 0.94 -10.59 3.83
CA ASP A 321 -0.33 -10.57 4.57
C ASP A 321 -1.41 -11.38 3.85
N LYS A 322 -1.47 -11.27 2.54
CA LYS A 322 -2.40 -12.04 1.71
C LYS A 322 -2.07 -13.52 1.72
N ALA A 323 -0.78 -13.86 1.65
CA ALA A 323 -0.33 -15.25 1.74
C ALA A 323 -0.72 -15.88 3.08
N GLN A 324 -0.58 -15.15 4.19
CA GLN A 324 -0.95 -15.61 5.53
C GLN A 324 -2.44 -15.91 5.63
N VAL A 325 -3.30 -15.00 5.15
CA VAL A 325 -4.76 -15.19 5.14
C VAL A 325 -5.16 -16.40 4.30
N LEU A 326 -4.65 -16.51 3.08
CA LEU A 326 -4.95 -17.61 2.17
C LEU A 326 -4.44 -18.95 2.73
N HIS A 327 -3.22 -18.96 3.29
CA HIS A 327 -2.62 -20.13 3.88
C HIS A 327 -3.46 -20.68 5.02
N LYS A 328 -3.89 -19.81 5.95
CA LYS A 328 -4.76 -20.19 7.06
C LYS A 328 -6.08 -20.79 6.57
N GLN A 329 -6.70 -20.20 5.54
CA GLN A 329 -7.92 -20.75 4.93
C GLN A 329 -7.68 -22.13 4.34
N GLY A 330 -6.55 -22.35 3.66
CA GLY A 330 -6.16 -23.65 3.15
C GLY A 330 -5.93 -24.68 4.25
N VAL A 331 -5.28 -24.31 5.35
CA VAL A 331 -5.12 -25.16 6.55
C VAL A 331 -6.49 -25.58 7.09
N ASN A 332 -7.43 -24.65 7.22
CA ASN A 332 -8.79 -24.93 7.70
C ASN A 332 -9.49 -25.98 6.82
N VAL A 333 -9.31 -25.92 5.49
CA VAL A 333 -9.87 -26.91 4.57
C VAL A 333 -9.25 -28.29 4.79
N LEU A 334 -7.92 -28.37 4.94
CA LEU A 334 -7.23 -29.65 5.16
C LEU A 334 -7.61 -30.26 6.53
N ILE A 335 -7.72 -29.46 7.59
CA ILE A 335 -8.23 -29.90 8.90
C ILE A 335 -9.67 -30.43 8.78
N LYS A 336 -10.55 -29.69 8.07
CA LYS A 336 -11.93 -30.15 7.80
C LYS A 336 -11.95 -31.49 7.10
N ASN A 337 -11.17 -31.67 6.05
CA ASN A 337 -11.12 -32.90 5.27
C ASN A 337 -10.63 -34.11 6.10
N ALA A 338 -9.72 -33.86 7.06
CA ALA A 338 -9.19 -34.90 7.95
C ALA A 338 -10.14 -35.33 9.07
N MET A 339 -11.33 -34.69 9.20
CA MET A 339 -12.30 -34.95 10.29
C MET A 339 -13.73 -35.28 9.80
N PRO A 340 -13.96 -36.21 8.89
CA PRO A 340 -15.31 -36.45 8.35
C PRO A 340 -16.32 -36.92 9.38
N SER A 341 -15.92 -37.73 10.36
CA SER A 341 -16.83 -38.35 11.34
C SER A 341 -17.43 -37.34 12.35
N PRO A 342 -16.64 -36.50 13.04
CA PRO A 342 -17.22 -35.47 13.92
C PRO A 342 -18.14 -34.50 13.16
N LEU A 343 -17.78 -34.11 11.95
CA LEU A 343 -18.57 -33.15 11.15
C LEU A 343 -19.92 -33.74 10.73
N ASN A 344 -19.98 -34.99 10.32
CA ASN A 344 -21.23 -35.70 10.02
C ASN A 344 -22.15 -35.78 11.24
N TYR A 345 -21.59 -36.02 12.43
CA TYR A 345 -22.33 -36.01 13.68
C TYR A 345 -22.94 -34.62 13.94
N LEU A 346 -22.18 -33.56 13.86
CA LEU A 346 -22.67 -32.19 14.06
C LEU A 346 -23.79 -31.83 13.08
N GLN A 347 -23.62 -32.12 11.82
CA GLN A 347 -24.64 -31.86 10.80
C GLN A 347 -25.97 -32.58 11.08
N SER A 348 -25.93 -33.76 11.71
CA SER A 348 -27.12 -34.59 11.98
C SER A 348 -27.73 -34.35 13.37
N LYS A 349 -26.92 -34.10 14.38
CA LYS A 349 -27.29 -34.17 15.80
C LYS A 349 -27.18 -32.86 16.58
N LEU A 350 -26.86 -31.72 15.91
CA LEU A 350 -26.78 -30.44 16.60
C LEU A 350 -28.10 -30.11 17.34
N PRO A 351 -28.08 -29.89 18.67
CA PRO A 351 -29.32 -29.82 19.49
C PRO A 351 -30.29 -28.70 19.09
N ASN A 352 -29.78 -27.54 18.68
CA ASN A 352 -30.57 -26.38 18.31
C ASN A 352 -30.87 -26.26 16.81
N LYS A 353 -30.59 -27.31 16.02
CA LYS A 353 -30.73 -27.33 14.56
C LYS A 353 -32.11 -26.87 14.07
N ALA A 354 -33.20 -27.30 14.75
CA ALA A 354 -34.55 -26.92 14.34
C ALA A 354 -34.81 -25.41 14.47
N LYS A 355 -34.31 -24.77 15.54
CA LYS A 355 -34.45 -23.32 15.74
C LYS A 355 -33.55 -22.53 14.76
N LEU A 356 -32.30 -22.96 14.57
CA LEU A 356 -31.40 -22.43 13.58
C LEU A 356 -32.06 -22.46 12.20
N GLY A 357 -32.65 -23.57 11.80
CA GLY A 357 -33.37 -23.73 10.55
C GLY A 357 -34.57 -22.78 10.43
N LEU A 358 -35.38 -22.66 11.47
CA LEU A 358 -36.56 -21.82 11.49
C LEU A 358 -36.19 -20.31 11.30
N TYR A 359 -35.17 -19.87 12.01
CA TYR A 359 -34.81 -18.42 12.02
C TYR A 359 -33.91 -18.04 10.87
N PHE A 360 -33.08 -18.97 10.36
CA PHE A 360 -32.21 -18.71 9.22
C PHE A 360 -32.88 -18.92 7.85
N ASN A 361 -34.02 -19.61 7.78
CA ASN A 361 -34.74 -19.89 6.53
C ASN A 361 -34.95 -18.65 5.61
N PRO A 362 -35.21 -17.44 6.14
CA PRO A 362 -35.32 -16.24 5.29
C PRO A 362 -34.01 -15.82 4.60
N PHE A 363 -32.87 -16.29 5.07
CA PHE A 363 -31.52 -15.92 4.62
C PHE A 363 -30.82 -17.03 3.85
N GLY A 364 -31.15 -18.33 4.15
CA GLY A 364 -30.51 -19.46 3.51
C GLY A 364 -30.92 -20.82 4.09
N GLN A 365 -30.21 -21.85 3.66
CA GLN A 365 -30.47 -23.23 4.12
C GLN A 365 -29.74 -23.52 5.44
N VAL A 366 -30.39 -24.24 6.37
CA VAL A 366 -29.81 -24.61 7.67
C VAL A 366 -28.54 -25.45 7.53
N LYS A 367 -28.44 -26.27 6.49
CA LYS A 367 -27.24 -27.07 6.25
C LYS A 367 -26.02 -26.16 6.01
N ALA A 368 -26.18 -25.14 5.17
CA ALA A 368 -25.12 -24.17 4.92
C ALA A 368 -24.73 -23.39 6.18
N LEU A 369 -25.70 -23.05 7.04
CA LEU A 369 -25.41 -22.40 8.32
C LEU A 369 -24.61 -23.32 9.27
N ILE A 370 -24.95 -24.62 9.33
CA ILE A 370 -24.21 -25.58 10.16
C ILE A 370 -22.77 -25.74 9.63
N ASP A 371 -22.62 -25.87 8.33
CA ASP A 371 -21.29 -25.91 7.67
C ASP A 371 -20.47 -24.66 7.96
N ASP A 372 -21.11 -23.49 7.99
CA ASP A 372 -20.49 -22.21 8.34
C ASP A 372 -20.06 -22.16 9.82
N CYS A 373 -20.89 -22.63 10.75
CA CYS A 373 -20.53 -22.77 12.17
C CYS A 373 -19.35 -23.74 12.37
N ILE A 374 -19.33 -24.85 11.63
CA ILE A 374 -18.23 -25.82 11.65
C ILE A 374 -16.94 -25.17 11.18
N PHE A 375 -16.99 -24.43 10.05
CA PHE A 375 -15.82 -23.76 9.52
C PHE A 375 -15.29 -22.69 10.49
N ALA A 376 -16.17 -21.90 11.10
CA ALA A 376 -15.80 -20.94 12.13
C ALA A 376 -15.16 -21.62 13.36
N GLY A 377 -15.65 -22.79 13.78
CA GLY A 377 -15.07 -23.56 14.88
C GLY A 377 -13.67 -24.09 14.57
N ILE A 378 -13.45 -24.56 13.34
CA ILE A 378 -12.12 -24.98 12.87
C ILE A 378 -11.18 -23.76 12.84
N ASP A 379 -11.62 -22.64 12.27
CA ASP A 379 -10.82 -21.40 12.21
C ASP A 379 -10.42 -20.89 13.59
N ALA A 380 -11.31 -20.98 14.56
CA ALA A 380 -11.04 -20.61 15.95
C ALA A 380 -9.97 -21.52 16.58
N ILE A 381 -10.06 -22.84 16.40
CA ILE A 381 -9.09 -23.80 16.93
C ILE A 381 -7.71 -23.59 16.29
N VAL A 382 -7.65 -23.41 14.97
CA VAL A 382 -6.41 -23.11 14.25
C VAL A 382 -5.79 -21.80 14.74
N SER A 383 -6.63 -20.76 14.93
CA SER A 383 -6.17 -19.47 15.45
C SER A 383 -5.60 -19.58 16.88
N ASP A 384 -6.27 -20.33 17.74
CA ASP A 384 -5.83 -20.54 19.12
C ASP A 384 -4.52 -21.34 19.17
N TYR A 385 -4.37 -22.35 18.30
CA TYR A 385 -3.13 -23.10 18.16
C TYR A 385 -1.97 -22.19 17.73
N CYS A 386 -2.16 -21.41 16.68
CA CYS A 386 -1.14 -20.48 16.18
C CYS A 386 -0.74 -19.45 17.23
N LYS A 387 -1.70 -18.87 17.95
CA LYS A 387 -1.44 -17.90 19.02
C LYS A 387 -0.67 -18.53 20.20
N THR A 388 -1.08 -19.72 20.63
CA THR A 388 -0.46 -20.39 21.77
C THR A 388 0.98 -20.79 21.51
N ASN A 389 1.27 -21.25 20.28
CA ASN A 389 2.60 -21.71 19.90
C ASN A 389 3.44 -20.61 19.22
N ASN A 390 2.87 -19.43 19.00
CA ASN A 390 3.48 -18.31 18.30
C ASN A 390 4.08 -18.72 16.95
N THR A 391 3.34 -19.51 16.18
CA THR A 391 3.76 -20.06 14.88
C THR A 391 2.57 -20.23 13.94
N ASP A 392 2.82 -20.18 12.65
CA ASP A 392 1.87 -20.62 11.63
C ASP A 392 2.01 -22.13 11.41
N ILE A 393 0.91 -22.80 11.01
CA ILE A 393 0.92 -24.24 10.71
C ILE A 393 1.56 -24.46 9.34
N ARG A 394 2.86 -24.64 9.30
CA ARG A 394 3.65 -24.84 8.08
C ARG A 394 4.41 -26.18 8.03
N SER A 395 4.40 -26.93 9.11
CA SER A 395 4.98 -28.27 9.19
C SER A 395 3.91 -29.35 9.38
N LYS A 396 4.24 -30.57 8.95
CA LYS A 396 3.38 -31.74 9.18
C LYS A 396 3.16 -31.99 10.67
N ALA A 397 4.17 -31.79 11.49
CA ALA A 397 4.08 -31.95 12.93
C ALA A 397 3.08 -30.97 13.57
N ASP A 398 3.12 -29.69 13.19
CA ASP A 398 2.17 -28.68 13.67
C ASP A 398 0.74 -28.98 13.18
N PHE A 399 0.61 -29.42 11.92
CA PHE A 399 -0.67 -29.80 11.36
C PHE A 399 -1.30 -30.99 12.13
N GLU A 400 -0.54 -32.05 12.37
CA GLU A 400 -1.01 -33.22 13.13
C GLU A 400 -1.35 -32.86 14.57
N ALA A 401 -0.54 -32.04 15.24
CA ALA A 401 -0.83 -31.56 16.60
C ALA A 401 -2.12 -30.73 16.66
N CYS A 402 -2.30 -29.79 15.72
CA CYS A 402 -3.53 -29.01 15.62
C CYS A 402 -4.74 -29.88 15.29
N LEU A 403 -4.60 -30.88 14.43
CA LEU A 403 -5.66 -31.81 14.05
C LEU A 403 -6.13 -32.62 15.25
N GLU A 404 -5.24 -33.12 16.13
CA GLU A 404 -5.62 -33.84 17.36
C GLU A 404 -6.41 -32.93 18.32
N ILE A 405 -5.98 -31.67 18.47
CA ILE A 405 -6.73 -30.68 19.26
C ILE A 405 -8.11 -30.42 18.64
N ALA A 406 -8.18 -30.31 17.31
CA ALA A 406 -9.43 -30.11 16.60
C ALA A 406 -10.38 -31.31 16.79
N ARG A 407 -9.89 -32.53 16.66
CA ARG A 407 -10.69 -33.75 16.89
C ARG A 407 -11.28 -33.82 18.31
N ALA A 408 -10.51 -33.38 19.30
CA ALA A 408 -10.95 -33.40 20.69
C ALA A 408 -12.00 -32.32 20.99
N ASN A 409 -11.91 -31.13 20.39
CA ASN A 409 -12.67 -29.97 20.86
C ASN A 409 -13.74 -29.46 19.87
N ILE A 410 -13.76 -29.91 18.61
CA ILE A 410 -14.63 -29.34 17.58
C ILE A 410 -16.12 -29.40 17.93
N ASN A 411 -16.57 -30.49 18.58
CA ASN A 411 -17.97 -30.65 18.92
C ASN A 411 -18.45 -29.57 19.92
N ASP A 412 -17.67 -29.36 20.98
CA ASP A 412 -18.01 -28.40 22.03
C ASP A 412 -17.91 -26.96 21.46
N ARG A 413 -16.87 -26.69 20.69
CA ARG A 413 -16.66 -25.37 20.06
C ARG A 413 -17.80 -24.99 19.10
N VAL A 414 -18.20 -25.90 18.22
CA VAL A 414 -19.32 -25.66 17.30
C VAL A 414 -20.64 -25.52 18.05
N LEU A 415 -20.85 -26.25 19.14
CA LEU A 415 -22.04 -26.11 19.97
C LEU A 415 -22.11 -24.71 20.62
N GLU A 416 -20.99 -24.19 21.13
CA GLU A 416 -20.90 -22.85 21.70
C GLU A 416 -21.21 -21.79 20.62
N ILE A 417 -20.58 -21.89 19.46
CA ILE A 417 -20.85 -21.01 18.31
C ILE A 417 -22.32 -21.06 17.89
N ALA A 418 -22.87 -22.26 17.71
CA ALA A 418 -24.26 -22.45 17.31
C ALA A 418 -25.26 -21.90 18.36
N THR A 419 -24.89 -21.92 19.64
CA THR A 419 -25.70 -21.33 20.71
C THR A 419 -25.71 -19.83 20.65
N GLN A 420 -24.56 -19.19 20.43
CA GLN A 420 -24.47 -17.72 20.22
C GLN A 420 -25.21 -17.30 18.95
N VAL A 421 -25.03 -18.04 17.85
CA VAL A 421 -25.75 -17.82 16.58
C VAL A 421 -27.26 -17.95 16.77
N GLU A 422 -27.76 -18.95 17.52
CA GLU A 422 -29.19 -19.07 17.83
C GLU A 422 -29.73 -17.86 18.57
N GLN A 423 -28.98 -17.34 19.55
CA GLN A 423 -29.38 -16.14 20.30
C GLN A 423 -29.56 -14.93 19.37
N GLY A 424 -28.56 -14.68 18.51
CA GLY A 424 -28.62 -13.58 17.55
C GLY A 424 -29.71 -13.74 16.51
N LEU A 425 -29.89 -14.94 15.95
CA LEU A 425 -30.94 -15.24 14.99
C LEU A 425 -32.36 -15.13 15.61
N THR A 426 -32.50 -15.44 16.89
CA THR A 426 -33.74 -15.22 17.62
C THR A 426 -34.11 -13.75 17.67
N LEU A 427 -33.14 -12.88 17.99
CA LEU A 427 -33.30 -11.43 17.97
C LEU A 427 -33.54 -10.90 16.54
N ALA A 428 -32.80 -11.41 15.56
CA ALA A 428 -32.98 -11.06 14.15
C ALA A 428 -34.42 -11.35 13.67
N HIS A 429 -34.95 -12.51 14.05
CA HIS A 429 -36.34 -12.86 13.74
C HIS A 429 -37.36 -11.92 14.42
N GLN A 430 -37.10 -11.49 15.67
CA GLN A 430 -37.94 -10.49 16.34
C GLN A 430 -37.86 -9.15 15.61
N CYS A 431 -36.68 -8.68 15.18
CA CYS A 431 -36.52 -7.49 14.37
C CYS A 431 -37.32 -7.59 13.06
N GLN A 432 -37.24 -8.74 12.37
CA GLN A 432 -38.03 -8.95 11.13
C GLN A 432 -39.55 -8.86 11.37
N LYS A 433 -40.04 -9.39 12.50
CA LYS A 433 -41.47 -9.25 12.85
C LYS A 433 -41.88 -7.79 13.09
N GLN A 434 -41.02 -7.03 13.81
CA GLN A 434 -41.30 -5.61 14.08
C GLN A 434 -41.28 -4.74 12.80
N MET A 435 -40.50 -5.14 11.78
CA MET A 435 -40.42 -4.46 10.50
C MET A 435 -41.55 -4.85 9.52
N LYS A 436 -42.45 -5.77 9.88
CA LYS A 436 -43.63 -6.17 9.10
C LYS A 436 -44.89 -5.45 9.63
N GLY A 437 -45.79 -5.02 8.75
CA GLY A 437 -47.08 -4.41 9.12
C GLY A 437 -47.32 -3.08 8.40
N ASN A 438 -48.41 -2.40 8.78
CA ASN A 438 -48.73 -1.06 8.28
C ASN A 438 -47.76 -0.05 8.89
N VAL A 439 -46.94 0.53 8.03
CA VAL A 439 -45.87 1.45 8.41
C VAL A 439 -46.26 2.88 8.04
N PRO A 440 -46.18 3.84 8.97
CA PRO A 440 -46.33 5.27 8.62
C PRO A 440 -45.27 5.69 7.58
N LEU A 441 -45.68 6.54 6.64
CA LEU A 441 -44.79 7.07 5.58
C LEU A 441 -43.52 7.70 6.15
N THR A 442 -43.61 8.33 7.32
CA THR A 442 -42.47 8.94 8.03
C THR A 442 -41.37 7.96 8.46
N MET A 443 -41.69 6.66 8.54
CA MET A 443 -40.77 5.61 9.01
C MET A 443 -40.21 4.72 7.88
N ILE A 444 -40.69 4.88 6.64
CA ILE A 444 -40.33 3.99 5.52
C ILE A 444 -38.79 3.95 5.31
N ASN A 445 -38.15 5.12 5.27
CA ASN A 445 -36.70 5.21 5.05
C ASN A 445 -35.90 4.56 6.18
N ALA A 446 -36.32 4.80 7.44
CA ALA A 446 -35.66 4.20 8.61
C ALA A 446 -35.80 2.66 8.62
N LEU A 447 -36.98 2.15 8.28
CA LEU A 447 -37.22 0.70 8.19
C LEU A 447 -36.50 0.07 7.00
N SER A 448 -36.33 0.79 5.89
CA SER A 448 -35.52 0.32 4.77
C SER A 448 -34.05 0.19 5.19
N ASP A 449 -33.51 1.19 5.92
CA ASP A 449 -32.15 1.12 6.48
C ASP A 449 -32.02 -0.02 7.51
N CYS A 450 -33.00 -0.21 8.40
CA CYS A 450 -33.00 -1.33 9.34
C CYS A 450 -32.99 -2.70 8.65
N LYS A 451 -33.73 -2.85 7.54
CA LYS A 451 -33.72 -4.09 6.74
C LYS A 451 -32.37 -4.33 6.08
N ALA A 452 -31.78 -3.29 5.48
CA ALA A 452 -30.46 -3.36 4.88
C ALA A 452 -29.38 -3.68 5.94
N HIS A 453 -29.48 -3.05 7.12
CA HIS A 453 -28.58 -3.33 8.25
C HIS A 453 -28.71 -4.79 8.72
N LEU A 454 -29.91 -5.30 8.91
CA LEU A 454 -30.08 -6.72 9.28
C LEU A 454 -29.52 -7.66 8.20
N ALA A 455 -29.73 -7.37 6.93
CA ALA A 455 -29.18 -8.14 5.82
C ALA A 455 -27.64 -8.11 5.75
N SER A 456 -27.02 -7.04 6.22
CA SER A 456 -25.56 -6.96 6.33
C SER A 456 -24.99 -7.73 7.53
N LEU A 457 -25.79 -8.05 8.52
CA LEU A 457 -25.41 -8.83 9.70
C LEU A 457 -25.73 -10.33 9.60
N VAL A 458 -26.75 -10.69 8.79
CA VAL A 458 -27.20 -12.09 8.64
C VAL A 458 -27.35 -12.43 7.16
N PHE A 459 -26.43 -13.25 6.66
CA PHE A 459 -26.35 -13.68 5.26
C PHE A 459 -25.68 -15.06 5.19
N PRO A 460 -25.74 -15.82 4.09
CA PRO A 460 -25.02 -17.08 3.96
C PRO A 460 -23.51 -16.90 4.13
N GLY A 461 -22.88 -17.62 5.07
CA GLY A 461 -21.44 -17.50 5.35
C GLY A 461 -21.05 -16.46 6.41
N PHE A 462 -22.02 -15.82 7.07
CA PHE A 462 -21.74 -14.75 8.02
C PHE A 462 -20.96 -15.21 9.25
N VAL A 463 -21.12 -16.46 9.69
CA VAL A 463 -20.48 -16.94 10.93
C VAL A 463 -18.97 -17.02 10.77
N SER A 464 -18.49 -17.60 9.68
CA SER A 464 -17.06 -17.68 9.38
C SER A 464 -16.46 -16.32 8.97
N GLU A 465 -17.23 -15.45 8.29
CA GLU A 465 -16.78 -14.10 7.94
C GLU A 465 -16.62 -13.20 9.17
N ILE A 466 -17.53 -13.28 10.13
CA ILE A 466 -17.45 -12.53 11.39
C ILE A 466 -16.36 -13.10 12.30
N GLY A 467 -16.25 -14.41 12.35
CA GLY A 467 -15.36 -15.17 13.23
C GLY A 467 -15.91 -15.28 14.65
N GLU A 468 -15.55 -16.38 15.32
CA GLU A 468 -16.03 -16.68 16.66
C GLU A 468 -15.78 -15.55 17.67
N SER A 469 -14.60 -14.96 17.65
CA SER A 469 -14.18 -13.92 18.59
C SER A 469 -15.06 -12.65 18.56
N ARG A 470 -15.83 -12.44 17.49
CA ARG A 470 -16.74 -11.29 17.34
C ARG A 470 -18.22 -11.64 17.47
N LEU A 471 -18.59 -12.88 17.78
CA LEU A 471 -20.00 -13.27 17.89
C LEU A 471 -20.73 -12.57 19.04
N ASP A 472 -20.04 -12.25 20.13
CA ASP A 472 -20.61 -11.43 21.20
C ASP A 472 -20.92 -9.99 20.76
N ASP A 473 -20.01 -9.39 20.00
CA ASP A 473 -20.23 -8.07 19.39
C ASP A 473 -21.36 -8.12 18.36
N TRP A 474 -21.38 -9.14 17.50
CA TRP A 474 -22.46 -9.34 16.53
C TRP A 474 -23.83 -9.47 17.23
N ASN A 475 -23.92 -10.22 18.32
CA ASN A 475 -25.13 -10.29 19.14
C ASN A 475 -25.53 -8.92 19.69
N ARG A 476 -24.54 -8.11 20.11
CA ARG A 476 -24.75 -6.74 20.59
C ARG A 476 -25.25 -5.81 19.48
N TYR A 477 -24.74 -5.96 18.25
CA TYR A 477 -25.20 -5.17 17.09
C TYR A 477 -26.67 -5.48 16.75
N ILE A 478 -27.08 -6.74 16.76
CA ILE A 478 -28.48 -7.13 16.55
C ILE A 478 -29.37 -6.62 17.69
N LYS A 479 -28.90 -6.67 18.95
CA LYS A 479 -29.61 -6.03 20.09
C LYS A 479 -29.74 -4.52 19.87
N GLY A 480 -28.70 -3.87 19.33
CA GLY A 480 -28.72 -2.46 18.98
C GLY A 480 -29.82 -2.13 17.95
N LEU A 481 -29.94 -2.95 16.91
CA LEU A 481 -31.00 -2.84 15.92
C LEU A 481 -32.40 -3.05 16.54
N ALA A 482 -32.58 -4.03 17.41
CA ALA A 482 -33.83 -4.25 18.12
C ALA A 482 -34.21 -3.02 18.97
N ARG A 483 -33.27 -2.41 19.70
CA ARG A 483 -33.49 -1.19 20.48
C ARG A 483 -33.81 0.02 19.62
N ARG A 484 -33.20 0.14 18.43
CA ARG A 484 -33.55 1.17 17.47
C ARG A 484 -34.99 1.03 17.01
N LEU A 485 -35.43 -0.20 16.65
CA LEU A 485 -36.78 -0.48 16.22
C LEU A 485 -37.83 -0.20 17.31
N GLU A 486 -37.53 -0.45 18.59
CA GLU A 486 -38.38 -0.09 19.72
C GLU A 486 -38.55 1.44 19.87
N LYS A 487 -37.48 2.20 19.63
CA LYS A 487 -37.47 3.67 19.79
C LYS A 487 -37.96 4.42 18.56
N LEU A 488 -37.86 3.84 17.38
CA LEU A 488 -38.22 4.49 16.11
C LEU A 488 -39.63 5.08 16.07
N PRO A 489 -40.71 4.41 16.58
CA PRO A 489 -42.04 4.98 16.62
C PRO A 489 -42.18 6.17 17.59
N ILE A 490 -41.28 6.28 18.59
CA ILE A 490 -41.32 7.31 19.63
C ILE A 490 -40.76 8.62 19.11
N ASP A 491 -39.61 8.56 18.40
CA ASP A 491 -38.93 9.75 17.84
C ASP A 491 -38.31 9.46 16.48
N PRO A 492 -39.09 9.45 15.40
CA PRO A 492 -38.60 9.24 14.05
C PRO A 492 -37.60 10.31 13.56
N ASN A 493 -37.73 11.55 14.07
CA ASN A 493 -36.86 12.66 13.66
C ASN A 493 -35.45 12.48 14.21
N LYS A 494 -35.33 12.09 15.47
CA LYS A 494 -34.01 11.76 16.08
C LYS A 494 -33.38 10.59 15.38
N ASP A 495 -34.13 9.52 15.07
CA ASP A 495 -33.65 8.38 14.29
C ASP A 495 -33.07 8.84 12.94
N ARG A 496 -33.77 9.73 12.24
CA ARG A 496 -33.34 10.26 10.94
C ARG A 496 -32.00 11.00 11.04
N MET A 497 -31.81 11.82 12.07
CA MET A 497 -30.55 12.53 12.28
C MET A 497 -29.36 11.54 12.48
N HIS A 498 -29.58 10.51 13.29
CA HIS A 498 -28.58 9.46 13.51
C HIS A 498 -28.30 8.64 12.25
N GLN A 499 -29.36 8.30 11.50
CA GLN A 499 -29.26 7.59 10.21
C GLN A 499 -28.39 8.35 9.21
N VAL A 500 -28.61 9.66 9.04
CA VAL A 500 -27.80 10.49 8.13
C VAL A 500 -26.30 10.46 8.49
N THR A 501 -26.02 10.48 9.81
CA THR A 501 -24.62 10.39 10.28
C THR A 501 -23.98 9.05 9.89
N VAL A 502 -24.70 7.95 10.07
CA VAL A 502 -24.21 6.61 9.68
C VAL A 502 -24.09 6.47 8.16
N GLU A 503 -25.09 6.91 7.40
CA GLU A 503 -25.09 6.89 5.93
C GLU A 503 -23.86 7.63 5.35
N LYS A 504 -23.47 8.75 5.98
CA LYS A 504 -22.28 9.49 5.59
C LYS A 504 -21.01 8.64 5.77
N SER A 505 -20.85 8.03 6.95
CA SER A 505 -19.68 7.18 7.23
C SER A 505 -19.64 5.94 6.33
N ILE A 506 -20.78 5.34 5.99
CA ILE A 506 -20.85 4.23 5.02
C ILE A 506 -20.37 4.68 3.64
N LYS A 507 -20.86 5.83 3.15
CA LYS A 507 -20.45 6.37 1.84
C LYS A 507 -18.96 6.69 1.77
N GLU A 508 -18.39 7.24 2.84
CA GLU A 508 -16.95 7.51 2.93
C GLU A 508 -16.15 6.20 2.88
N TRP A 509 -16.58 5.17 3.61
CA TRP A 509 -15.96 3.85 3.58
C TRP A 509 -16.10 3.17 2.20
N GLU A 510 -17.30 3.16 1.60
CA GLU A 510 -17.52 2.60 0.26
C GLU A 510 -16.65 3.30 -0.80
N LYS A 511 -16.51 4.64 -0.69
CA LYS A 511 -15.63 5.43 -1.56
C LYS A 511 -14.16 5.02 -1.37
N ALA A 512 -13.70 4.81 -0.14
CA ALA A 512 -12.35 4.33 0.12
C ALA A 512 -12.14 2.91 -0.45
N CYS A 513 -13.10 1.99 -0.21
CA CYS A 513 -13.05 0.63 -0.77
C CYS A 513 -13.05 0.62 -2.31
N SER A 514 -13.73 1.57 -2.96
CA SER A 514 -13.80 1.63 -4.44
C SER A 514 -12.48 1.99 -5.10
N LYS A 515 -11.50 2.50 -4.36
CA LYS A 515 -10.13 2.70 -4.85
C LYS A 515 -9.41 1.38 -5.11
N TYR A 516 -9.90 0.27 -4.58
CA TYR A 516 -9.28 -1.05 -4.64
C TYR A 516 -10.08 -2.01 -5.53
N PRO A 517 -9.43 -2.89 -6.31
CA PRO A 517 -10.12 -3.93 -7.07
C PRO A 517 -10.87 -4.89 -6.13
N LYS A 518 -11.93 -5.50 -6.65
CA LYS A 518 -12.72 -6.50 -5.91
C LYS A 518 -11.80 -7.62 -5.37
N GLY A 519 -11.85 -7.86 -4.05
CA GLY A 519 -11.02 -8.86 -3.38
C GLY A 519 -9.58 -8.42 -3.07
N LYS A 520 -9.23 -7.13 -3.30
CA LYS A 520 -7.93 -6.55 -2.95
C LYS A 520 -8.03 -5.40 -1.93
N VAL A 521 -9.19 -5.24 -1.32
CA VAL A 521 -9.37 -4.25 -0.25
C VAL A 521 -8.52 -4.66 0.96
N PRO A 522 -7.67 -3.78 1.52
CA PRO A 522 -6.90 -4.07 2.72
C PRO A 522 -7.79 -4.50 3.89
N GLN A 523 -7.32 -5.45 4.70
CA GLN A 523 -8.11 -5.96 5.83
C GLN A 523 -8.48 -4.85 6.82
N ALA A 524 -7.55 -3.93 7.09
CA ALA A 524 -7.80 -2.78 7.96
C ALA A 524 -8.94 -1.88 7.43
N LEU A 525 -9.04 -1.69 6.11
CA LEU A 525 -10.15 -0.95 5.49
C LEU A 525 -11.47 -1.75 5.54
N ASN A 526 -11.42 -3.08 5.39
CA ASN A 526 -12.59 -3.94 5.58
C ASN A 526 -13.09 -3.89 7.03
N ASP A 527 -12.20 -3.79 8.01
CA ASP A 527 -12.53 -3.74 9.43
C ASP A 527 -13.23 -2.44 9.86
N VAL A 528 -13.19 -1.38 9.03
CA VAL A 528 -13.97 -0.15 9.26
C VAL A 528 -15.47 -0.42 9.34
N ARG A 529 -15.97 -1.47 8.69
CA ARG A 529 -17.35 -1.92 8.84
C ARG A 529 -17.72 -2.13 10.33
N TRP A 530 -16.83 -2.68 11.14
CA TRP A 530 -17.05 -2.89 12.57
C TRP A 530 -17.06 -1.57 13.36
N MET A 531 -16.25 -0.59 12.93
CA MET A 531 -16.32 0.77 13.49
C MET A 531 -17.68 1.42 13.22
N ILE A 532 -18.26 1.16 12.04
CA ILE A 532 -19.60 1.65 11.70
C ILE A 532 -20.68 0.96 12.57
N GLU A 533 -20.54 -0.33 12.85
CA GLU A 533 -21.43 -1.03 13.77
C GLU A 533 -21.35 -0.46 15.21
N GLU A 534 -20.14 -0.18 15.71
CA GLU A 534 -19.97 0.51 17.00
C GLU A 534 -20.59 1.91 16.99
N LEU A 535 -20.48 2.65 15.88
CA LEU A 535 -21.14 3.94 15.72
C LEU A 535 -22.67 3.79 15.78
N ARG A 536 -23.24 2.75 15.15
CA ARG A 536 -24.68 2.45 15.24
C ARG A 536 -25.10 2.19 16.69
N VAL A 537 -24.36 1.39 17.46
CA VAL A 537 -24.62 1.15 18.88
C VAL A 537 -24.55 2.46 19.67
N SER A 538 -23.53 3.27 19.45
CA SER A 538 -23.34 4.56 20.13
C SER A 538 -24.50 5.54 19.90
N LEU A 539 -25.07 5.56 18.70
CA LEU A 539 -26.15 6.50 18.33
C LEU A 539 -27.55 5.99 18.72
N PHE A 540 -27.85 4.73 18.46
CA PHE A 540 -29.22 4.19 18.60
C PHE A 540 -29.46 3.42 19.90
N ALA A 541 -28.39 2.86 20.50
CA ALA A 541 -28.50 1.95 21.62
C ALA A 541 -27.41 2.16 22.70
N GLN A 542 -27.17 3.40 23.10
CA GLN A 542 -26.09 3.81 24.02
C GLN A 542 -26.01 2.97 25.30
N GLN A 543 -27.15 2.49 25.82
CA GLN A 543 -27.20 1.66 27.03
C GLN A 543 -26.49 0.30 26.89
N LEU A 544 -26.20 -0.15 25.65
CA LEU A 544 -25.47 -1.40 25.43
C LEU A 544 -23.95 -1.22 25.57
N GLY A 545 -23.48 0.03 25.53
CA GLY A 545 -22.04 0.34 25.51
C GLY A 545 -21.39 -0.02 24.17
N THR A 546 -20.28 0.63 23.87
CA THR A 546 -19.42 0.31 22.73
C THR A 546 -18.14 -0.37 23.20
N ALA A 547 -17.54 -1.21 22.39
CA ALA A 547 -16.27 -1.89 22.71
C ALA A 547 -15.12 -0.90 22.95
N TYR A 548 -15.18 0.23 22.26
CA TYR A 548 -14.23 1.35 22.37
C TYR A 548 -14.92 2.69 22.05
N PRO A 549 -14.34 3.83 22.46
CA PRO A 549 -14.91 5.13 22.10
C PRO A 549 -14.94 5.34 20.59
N ILE A 550 -16.12 5.67 20.04
CA ILE A 550 -16.34 5.80 18.60
C ILE A 550 -17.11 7.09 18.27
N SER A 551 -16.83 7.67 17.10
CA SER A 551 -17.59 8.79 16.52
C SER A 551 -17.39 8.80 15.00
N ALA A 552 -18.27 9.45 14.24
CA ALA A 552 -18.12 9.62 12.81
C ALA A 552 -16.78 10.29 12.46
N LYS A 553 -16.33 11.29 13.23
CA LYS A 553 -15.01 11.95 13.04
C LYS A 553 -13.86 10.97 13.14
N ARG A 554 -13.89 10.00 14.08
CA ARG A 554 -12.85 8.99 14.21
C ARG A 554 -12.81 8.04 13.03
N ILE A 555 -13.96 7.68 12.46
CA ILE A 555 -14.04 6.85 11.25
C ILE A 555 -13.45 7.62 10.07
N THR A 556 -13.82 8.90 9.88
CA THR A 556 -13.26 9.73 8.80
C THR A 556 -11.74 9.86 8.92
N LEU A 557 -11.21 10.08 10.13
CA LEU A 557 -9.77 10.13 10.37
C LEU A 557 -9.07 8.81 10.03
N HIS A 558 -9.66 7.68 10.42
CA HIS A 558 -9.09 6.37 10.10
C HIS A 558 -9.14 6.07 8.59
N LEU A 559 -10.17 6.53 7.89
CA LEU A 559 -10.28 6.38 6.43
C LEU A 559 -9.30 7.27 5.66
N ALA A 560 -8.74 8.30 6.27
CA ALA A 560 -7.74 9.16 5.65
C ALA A 560 -6.39 8.46 5.42
N ASP A 561 -6.16 7.34 6.13
CA ASP A 561 -4.96 6.51 5.97
C ASP A 561 -5.00 5.63 4.70
N PHE A 562 -6.14 5.59 3.97
CA PHE A 562 -6.42 4.80 2.77
C PHE A 562 -6.79 5.70 1.58
#